data_8f3ea97b67c4b5343d1a0e437aab6bcd
#
_entry.id   8f3ea97b67c4b5343d1a0e437aab6bcd
#
_cell.length_a   1.000
_cell.length_b   1.000
_cell.length_c   1.000
_cell.angle_alpha   90.00
_cell.angle_beta   90.00
_cell.angle_gamma   90.00
#
_symmetry.space_group_name_H-M   'P 1'
#
loop_
_entity.id
_entity.type
_entity.pdbx_description
1 polymer ?
#
loop_
_entity_poly.entity_id
_entity_poly.type
_entity_poly.pdbx_seq_one_letter_code
_entity_poly.pdbx_strand_id
1 'polypeptide(L)'
;MKKHDLVYLTEDASHDHAIEIINDEAFGPGRFARAAARIREQGPHDRSLSFVCADRGETIASVRMTPVSAGSVKGHLLGPLAVRPSHKNMGIGRELVRIAIEAAKRKGSEAIILVGDPPYYMPLGFEKVAYAALEFPGPVDPARVLVVPVGEEIHSRLKGKIGWRPEAA
;
A
#
# COMPACT_ATOMS: atom_id res chain seq x y z
N MET A 1 14.51 28.39 -11.86
CA MET A 1 13.55 27.28 -11.77
C MET A 1 14.26 26.01 -11.33
N LYS A 2 13.88 25.48 -10.18
CA LYS A 2 14.47 24.20 -9.75
C LYS A 2 13.92 23.06 -10.62
N LYS A 3 14.81 22.41 -11.33
CA LYS A 3 14.46 21.25 -12.13
C LYS A 3 14.45 20.00 -11.23
N HIS A 4 13.33 19.29 -11.20
CA HIS A 4 13.23 18.01 -10.50
C HIS A 4 13.93 16.92 -11.29
N ASP A 5 14.53 15.98 -10.56
CA ASP A 5 15.13 14.78 -11.12
C ASP A 5 14.58 13.57 -10.36
N LEU A 6 13.38 13.16 -10.77
CA LEU A 6 12.63 12.11 -10.09
C LEU A 6 13.07 10.73 -10.55
N VAL A 7 13.45 9.89 -9.60
CA VAL A 7 13.82 8.50 -9.83
C VAL A 7 13.00 7.60 -8.92
N TYR A 8 12.43 6.55 -9.49
CA TYR A 8 11.66 5.55 -8.75
C TYR A 8 12.52 4.31 -8.54
N LEU A 9 12.67 3.90 -7.29
CA LEU A 9 13.57 2.81 -6.89
C LEU A 9 12.85 1.81 -6.01
N THR A 10 13.26 0.54 -6.11
CA THR A 10 12.85 -0.45 -5.11
C THR A 10 13.44 -0.06 -3.75
N GLU A 11 12.63 -0.18 -2.72
CA GLU A 11 13.02 0.13 -1.35
C GLU A 11 14.11 -0.83 -0.86
N ASP A 12 15.06 -0.31 -0.08
CA ASP A 12 15.98 -1.11 0.71
C ASP A 12 16.14 -0.53 2.11
N ALA A 13 16.94 -1.19 2.95
CA ALA A 13 17.09 -0.78 4.35
C ALA A 13 17.65 0.64 4.52
N SER A 14 18.41 1.14 3.55
CA SER A 14 18.96 2.51 3.62
C SER A 14 17.87 3.59 3.54
N HIS A 15 16.69 3.25 3.06
CA HIS A 15 15.57 4.17 2.96
C HIS A 15 14.73 4.26 4.23
N ASP A 16 14.90 3.35 5.20
CA ASP A 16 14.01 3.23 6.36
C ASP A 16 13.87 4.53 7.16
N HIS A 17 14.95 5.22 7.42
CA HIS A 17 14.91 6.46 8.19
C HIS A 17 14.10 7.55 7.48
N ALA A 18 14.34 7.74 6.19
CA ALA A 18 13.60 8.72 5.40
C ALA A 18 12.10 8.36 5.30
N ILE A 19 11.79 7.08 5.13
CA ILE A 19 10.40 6.61 5.08
C ILE A 19 9.67 6.89 6.38
N GLU A 20 10.31 6.65 7.53
CA GLU A 20 9.71 6.95 8.84
C GLU A 20 9.37 8.44 8.96
N ILE A 21 10.30 9.32 8.58
CA ILE A 21 10.08 10.77 8.60
C ILE A 21 8.91 11.16 7.70
N ILE A 22 8.85 10.62 6.49
CA ILE A 22 7.80 10.91 5.52
C ILE A 22 6.43 10.48 6.05
N ASN A 23 6.35 9.30 6.64
CA ASN A 23 5.11 8.78 7.21
C ASN A 23 4.66 9.57 8.45
N ASP A 24 5.59 9.95 9.33
CA ASP A 24 5.29 10.81 10.48
C ASP A 24 4.73 12.16 10.03
N GLU A 25 5.34 12.75 9.03
CA GLU A 25 4.91 14.03 8.46
C GLU A 25 3.51 13.95 7.85
N ALA A 26 3.20 12.84 7.14
CA ALA A 26 1.94 12.67 6.45
C ALA A 26 0.78 12.29 7.38
N PHE A 27 1.02 11.45 8.37
CA PHE A 27 -0.03 10.80 9.16
C PHE A 27 0.01 11.12 10.65
N GLY A 28 1.13 11.59 11.16
CA GLY A 28 1.32 11.85 12.58
C GLY A 28 1.36 10.59 13.44
N PRO A 29 1.44 10.73 14.78
CA PRO A 29 1.58 9.59 15.70
C PRO A 29 0.33 8.69 15.73
N GLY A 30 -0.85 9.21 15.40
CA GLY A 30 -2.09 8.42 15.36
C GLY A 30 -2.12 7.33 14.28
N ARG A 31 -1.14 7.31 13.38
CA ARG A 31 -1.10 6.31 12.30
C ARG A 31 -1.07 4.86 12.80
N PHE A 32 -0.46 4.63 13.96
CA PHE A 32 -0.35 3.28 14.55
C PHE A 32 -1.67 2.74 15.11
N ALA A 33 -2.66 3.59 15.32
CA ALA A 33 -3.98 3.18 15.77
C ALA A 33 -4.88 2.70 14.63
N ARG A 34 -4.50 2.93 13.38
CA ARG A 34 -5.32 2.54 12.22
C ARG A 34 -5.32 1.01 12.04
N ALA A 35 -6.45 0.49 11.57
CA ALA A 35 -6.62 -0.96 11.37
C ALA A 35 -5.55 -1.57 10.45
N ALA A 36 -5.19 -0.88 9.36
CA ALA A 36 -4.14 -1.34 8.46
C ALA A 36 -2.77 -1.39 9.14
N ALA A 37 -2.45 -0.44 10.01
CA ALA A 37 -1.20 -0.44 10.77
C ALA A 37 -1.10 -1.66 11.69
N ARG A 38 -2.22 -2.11 12.26
CA ARG A 38 -2.26 -3.31 13.11
C ARG A 38 -1.90 -4.57 12.34
N ILE A 39 -2.31 -4.66 11.06
CA ILE A 39 -1.88 -5.78 10.19
C ILE A 39 -0.37 -5.71 9.97
N ARG A 40 0.17 -4.52 9.73
CA ARG A 40 1.61 -4.34 9.48
C ARG A 40 2.49 -4.69 10.68
N GLU A 41 1.94 -4.60 11.89
CA GLU A 41 2.62 -5.03 13.12
C GLU A 41 2.75 -6.55 13.24
N GLN A 42 1.95 -7.31 12.51
CA GLN A 42 1.93 -8.78 12.59
C GLN A 42 3.14 -9.41 11.91
N GLY A 43 3.78 -8.72 10.98
CA GLY A 43 4.94 -9.23 10.28
C GLY A 43 5.53 -8.22 9.29
N PRO A 44 6.69 -8.54 8.70
CA PRO A 44 7.40 -7.62 7.82
C PRO A 44 6.66 -7.37 6.50
N HIS A 45 6.85 -6.17 5.95
CA HIS A 45 6.44 -5.86 4.59
C HIS A 45 7.41 -6.51 3.59
N ASP A 46 6.99 -6.54 2.32
CA ASP A 46 7.81 -7.08 1.24
C ASP A 46 8.57 -5.95 0.55
N ARG A 47 9.87 -5.85 0.80
CA ARG A 47 10.72 -4.81 0.21
C ARG A 47 10.77 -4.87 -1.32
N SER A 48 10.68 -6.07 -1.90
CA SER A 48 10.70 -6.24 -3.36
C SER A 48 9.48 -5.64 -4.06
N LEU A 49 8.41 -5.41 -3.32
CA LEU A 49 7.15 -4.82 -3.80
C LEU A 49 6.90 -3.42 -3.24
N SER A 50 7.91 -2.86 -2.58
CA SER A 50 7.83 -1.54 -1.95
C SER A 50 8.82 -0.61 -2.63
N PHE A 51 8.40 0.65 -2.84
CA PHE A 51 9.13 1.57 -3.71
C PHE A 51 9.24 2.96 -3.09
N VAL A 52 10.28 3.67 -3.49
CA VAL A 52 10.49 5.07 -3.11
C VAL A 52 10.65 5.92 -4.36
N CYS A 53 10.38 7.21 -4.22
CA CYS A 53 10.74 8.21 -5.20
C CYS A 53 11.80 9.11 -4.59
N ALA A 54 12.88 9.30 -5.30
CA ALA A 54 13.95 10.23 -4.93
C ALA A 54 13.98 11.40 -5.90
N ASP A 55 14.20 12.60 -5.38
CA ASP A 55 14.45 13.81 -6.18
C ASP A 55 15.85 14.29 -5.86
N ARG A 56 16.74 14.24 -6.86
CA ARG A 56 18.16 14.59 -6.70
C ARG A 56 18.83 13.84 -5.54
N GLY A 57 18.50 12.54 -5.42
CA GLY A 57 19.06 11.68 -4.39
C GLY A 57 18.36 11.75 -3.03
N GLU A 58 17.41 12.66 -2.83
CA GLU A 58 16.64 12.75 -1.60
C GLU A 58 15.33 11.96 -1.72
N THR A 59 15.08 11.04 -0.81
CA THR A 59 13.82 10.28 -0.75
C THR A 59 12.69 11.21 -0.35
N ILE A 60 11.67 11.36 -1.22
CA ILE A 60 10.58 12.30 -1.01
C ILE A 60 9.20 11.63 -0.99
N ALA A 61 9.11 10.36 -1.31
CA ALA A 61 7.87 9.62 -1.29
C ALA A 61 8.13 8.12 -1.13
N SER A 62 7.13 7.41 -0.64
CA SER A 62 7.23 5.96 -0.38
C SER A 62 5.89 5.29 -0.49
N VAL A 63 5.89 4.04 -0.98
CA VAL A 63 4.77 3.11 -0.88
C VAL A 63 5.29 1.76 -0.42
N ARG A 64 4.58 1.13 0.52
CA ARG A 64 4.92 -0.21 1.00
C ARG A 64 3.83 -1.20 0.66
N MET A 65 4.22 -2.45 0.52
CA MET A 65 3.34 -3.61 0.33
C MET A 65 3.62 -4.63 1.41
N THR A 66 2.55 -5.13 2.04
CA THR A 66 2.65 -6.15 3.08
C THR A 66 1.86 -7.38 2.65
N PRO A 67 2.44 -8.58 2.71
CA PRO A 67 1.72 -9.80 2.34
C PRO A 67 0.58 -10.07 3.33
N VAL A 68 -0.61 -10.34 2.79
CA VAL A 68 -1.81 -10.62 3.58
C VAL A 68 -2.62 -11.76 2.97
N SER A 69 -3.50 -12.33 3.76
CA SER A 69 -4.50 -13.27 3.28
C SER A 69 -5.85 -12.99 3.92
N ALA A 70 -6.91 -13.32 3.19
CA ALA A 70 -8.27 -13.29 3.68
C ALA A 70 -9.09 -14.33 2.91
N GLY A 71 -9.78 -15.22 3.61
CA GLY A 71 -10.42 -16.36 2.96
C GLY A 71 -9.39 -17.21 2.23
N SER A 72 -9.65 -17.55 0.98
CA SER A 72 -8.71 -18.30 0.14
C SER A 72 -7.78 -17.39 -0.68
N VAL A 73 -7.85 -16.06 -0.50
CA VAL A 73 -7.08 -15.09 -1.27
C VAL A 73 -5.74 -14.81 -0.63
N LYS A 74 -4.67 -14.94 -1.40
CA LYS A 74 -3.30 -14.55 -1.01
C LYS A 74 -2.92 -13.32 -1.79
N GLY A 75 -2.88 -12.18 -1.12
CA GLY A 75 -2.64 -10.89 -1.74
C GLY A 75 -1.70 -10.02 -0.94
N HIS A 76 -1.81 -8.73 -1.16
CA HIS A 76 -0.97 -7.72 -0.53
C HIS A 76 -1.80 -6.53 -0.09
N LEU A 77 -1.41 -5.96 1.05
CA LEU A 77 -1.96 -4.71 1.56
C LEU A 77 -1.05 -3.57 1.11
N LEU A 78 -1.58 -2.64 0.33
CA LEU A 78 -0.85 -1.46 -0.12
C LEU A 78 -0.94 -0.37 0.95
N GLY A 79 0.20 0.19 1.29
CA GLY A 79 0.34 1.31 2.22
C GLY A 79 1.38 1.04 3.30
N PRO A 80 1.82 2.08 3.99
CA PRO A 80 1.46 3.47 3.78
C PRO A 80 1.97 4.02 2.44
N LEU A 81 1.17 4.89 1.85
CA LEU A 81 1.58 5.71 0.71
C LEU A 81 1.69 7.14 1.20
N ALA A 82 2.83 7.75 1.03
CA ALA A 82 3.04 9.13 1.45
C ALA A 82 4.00 9.86 0.52
N VAL A 83 3.71 11.14 0.28
CA VAL A 83 4.53 12.06 -0.52
C VAL A 83 4.78 13.31 0.34
N ARG A 84 6.00 13.79 0.38
CA ARG A 84 6.32 15.01 1.14
C ARG A 84 5.54 16.21 0.59
N PRO A 85 5.13 17.15 1.47
CA PRO A 85 4.35 18.33 1.04
C PRO A 85 4.99 19.12 -0.10
N SER A 86 6.33 19.18 -0.13
CA SER A 86 7.09 19.87 -1.18
C SER A 86 6.88 19.29 -2.58
N HIS A 87 6.41 18.05 -2.67
CA HIS A 87 6.29 17.30 -3.93
C HIS A 87 4.86 16.84 -4.22
N LYS A 88 3.87 17.41 -3.53
CA LYS A 88 2.45 17.10 -3.78
C LYS A 88 1.99 17.61 -5.14
N ASN A 89 0.94 16.98 -5.67
CA ASN A 89 0.29 17.35 -6.94
C ASN A 89 1.20 17.22 -8.17
N MET A 90 2.21 16.36 -8.10
CA MET A 90 3.12 16.06 -9.21
C MET A 90 2.87 14.65 -9.81
N GLY A 91 1.86 13.94 -9.32
CA GLY A 91 1.56 12.58 -9.79
C GLY A 91 2.45 11.49 -9.21
N ILE A 92 3.30 11.80 -8.24
CA ILE A 92 4.27 10.85 -7.67
C ILE A 92 3.56 9.70 -6.95
N GLY A 93 2.54 9.99 -6.13
CA GLY A 93 1.79 8.97 -5.43
C GLY A 93 1.13 7.97 -6.37
N ARG A 94 0.51 8.46 -7.43
CA ARG A 94 -0.14 7.62 -8.44
C ARG A 94 0.87 6.73 -9.16
N GLU A 95 2.03 7.27 -9.49
CA GLU A 95 3.08 6.50 -10.15
C GLU A 95 3.63 5.41 -9.24
N LEU A 96 3.84 5.71 -7.96
CA LEU A 96 4.25 4.70 -6.96
C LEU A 96 3.23 3.57 -6.84
N VAL A 97 1.94 3.90 -6.80
CA VAL A 97 0.86 2.90 -6.74
C VAL A 97 0.88 2.02 -7.98
N ARG A 98 1.01 2.64 -9.17
CA ARG A 98 1.08 1.90 -10.44
C ARG A 98 2.24 0.91 -10.47
N ILE A 99 3.43 1.37 -10.08
CA ILE A 99 4.64 0.54 -10.03
C ILE A 99 4.44 -0.63 -9.06
N ALA A 100 3.91 -0.36 -7.87
CA ALA A 100 3.71 -1.38 -6.84
C ALA A 100 2.68 -2.43 -7.27
N ILE A 101 1.57 -2.02 -7.89
CA ILE A 101 0.56 -2.94 -8.42
C ILE A 101 1.16 -3.85 -9.47
N GLU A 102 1.89 -3.30 -10.44
CA GLU A 102 2.50 -4.10 -11.51
C GLU A 102 3.53 -5.09 -10.96
N ALA A 103 4.33 -4.67 -9.99
CA ALA A 103 5.29 -5.57 -9.34
C ALA A 103 4.58 -6.71 -8.59
N ALA A 104 3.50 -6.40 -7.87
CA ALA A 104 2.74 -7.40 -7.14
C ALA A 104 2.08 -8.42 -8.09
N LYS A 105 1.52 -7.95 -9.21
CA LYS A 105 0.97 -8.83 -10.25
C LYS A 105 2.02 -9.79 -10.79
N ARG A 106 3.19 -9.29 -11.11
CA ARG A 106 4.30 -10.12 -11.60
C ARG A 106 4.76 -11.16 -10.59
N LYS A 107 4.66 -10.85 -9.30
CA LYS A 107 5.01 -11.79 -8.22
C LYS A 107 3.91 -12.83 -7.95
N GLY A 108 2.75 -12.68 -8.56
CA GLY A 108 1.65 -13.62 -8.41
C GLY A 108 0.63 -13.26 -7.33
N SER A 109 0.59 -12.00 -6.92
CA SER A 109 -0.44 -11.54 -5.99
C SER A 109 -1.83 -11.73 -6.58
N GLU A 110 -2.75 -12.29 -5.82
CA GLU A 110 -4.13 -12.47 -6.27
C GLU A 110 -4.98 -11.20 -6.09
N ALA A 111 -4.57 -10.31 -5.18
CA ALA A 111 -5.32 -9.09 -4.90
C ALA A 111 -4.44 -8.06 -4.23
N ILE A 112 -4.62 -6.80 -4.57
CA ILE A 112 -4.00 -5.68 -3.85
C ILE A 112 -5.13 -4.95 -3.11
N ILE A 113 -5.03 -4.88 -1.79
CA ILE A 113 -6.06 -4.35 -0.90
C ILE A 113 -5.53 -3.09 -0.25
N LEU A 114 -6.40 -2.12 -0.03
CA LEU A 114 -6.07 -0.95 0.79
C LEU A 114 -7.29 -0.39 1.50
N VAL A 115 -7.04 0.44 2.50
CA VAL A 115 -8.04 1.28 3.14
C VAL A 115 -7.68 2.71 2.79
N GLY A 116 -8.52 3.38 2.01
CA GLY A 116 -8.19 4.70 1.51
C GLY A 116 -9.37 5.44 0.90
N ASP A 117 -9.06 6.50 0.17
CA ASP A 117 -10.03 7.40 -0.41
C ASP A 117 -10.48 6.92 -1.79
N PRO A 118 -11.75 6.48 -1.95
CA PRO A 118 -12.21 5.93 -3.22
C PRO A 118 -12.00 6.84 -4.44
N PRO A 119 -12.29 8.16 -4.38
CA PRO A 119 -12.04 9.03 -5.54
C PRO A 119 -10.59 9.09 -5.99
N TYR A 120 -9.64 8.89 -5.09
CA TYR A 120 -8.23 8.86 -5.43
C TYR A 120 -7.82 7.52 -6.06
N TYR A 121 -8.27 6.41 -5.48
CA TYR A 121 -7.77 5.08 -5.84
C TYR A 121 -8.57 4.38 -6.94
N MET A 122 -9.89 4.62 -7.05
CA MET A 122 -10.70 3.95 -8.07
C MET A 122 -10.22 4.22 -9.50
N PRO A 123 -9.77 5.44 -9.86
CA PRO A 123 -9.19 5.67 -11.19
C PRO A 123 -7.90 4.87 -11.45
N LEU A 124 -7.25 4.35 -10.41
CA LEU A 124 -6.04 3.54 -10.51
C LEU A 124 -6.32 2.04 -10.65
N GLY A 125 -7.59 1.65 -10.73
CA GLY A 125 -8.01 0.26 -10.90
C GLY A 125 -8.59 -0.40 -9.66
N PHE A 126 -8.75 0.33 -8.56
CA PHE A 126 -9.37 -0.20 -7.36
C PHE A 126 -10.88 -0.22 -7.45
N GLU A 127 -11.48 -1.25 -6.87
CA GLU A 127 -12.92 -1.45 -6.78
C GLU A 127 -13.31 -1.59 -5.32
N LYS A 128 -14.54 -1.25 -4.98
CA LYS A 128 -15.03 -1.43 -3.61
C LYS A 128 -15.18 -2.90 -3.28
N VAL A 129 -14.71 -3.28 -2.09
CA VAL A 129 -14.99 -4.60 -1.50
C VAL A 129 -16.43 -4.60 -0.99
N ALA A 130 -17.10 -5.77 -1.05
CA ALA A 130 -18.44 -5.91 -0.53
C ALA A 130 -18.50 -5.45 0.93
N TYR A 131 -19.59 -4.78 1.31
CA TYR A 131 -19.75 -4.19 2.64
C TYR A 131 -19.47 -5.22 3.74
N ALA A 132 -18.56 -4.87 4.63
CA ALA A 132 -18.15 -5.70 5.77
C ALA A 132 -17.71 -7.12 5.44
N ALA A 133 -17.30 -7.39 4.19
CA ALA A 133 -16.79 -8.71 3.80
C ALA A 133 -15.46 -9.04 4.50
N LEU A 134 -14.61 -8.03 4.75
CA LEU A 134 -13.33 -8.18 5.43
C LEU A 134 -13.42 -7.70 6.87
N GLU A 135 -12.88 -8.51 7.78
CA GLU A 135 -12.74 -8.17 9.19
C GLU A 135 -11.31 -7.78 9.49
N PHE A 136 -11.09 -6.51 9.80
CA PHE A 136 -9.77 -5.97 10.17
C PHE A 136 -9.55 -6.08 11.68
N PRO A 137 -8.29 -6.07 12.14
CA PRO A 137 -7.97 -6.12 13.58
C PRO A 137 -8.17 -4.80 14.31
N GLY A 138 -8.97 -3.91 13.77
CA GLY A 138 -9.34 -2.63 14.38
C GLY A 138 -10.46 -1.97 13.58
N PRO A 139 -10.97 -0.83 14.07
CA PRO A 139 -12.06 -0.12 13.38
C PRO A 139 -11.65 0.31 11.97
N VAL A 140 -12.54 0.10 11.00
CA VAL A 140 -12.35 0.51 9.62
C VAL A 140 -13.70 0.96 9.06
N ASP A 141 -13.68 1.99 8.21
CA ASP A 141 -14.85 2.36 7.41
C ASP A 141 -14.95 1.40 6.23
N PRO A 142 -16.00 0.54 6.18
CA PRO A 142 -16.13 -0.44 5.09
C PRO A 142 -16.19 0.19 3.69
N ALA A 143 -16.66 1.43 3.58
CA ALA A 143 -16.70 2.14 2.29
C ALA A 143 -15.32 2.50 1.75
N ARG A 144 -14.28 2.44 2.59
CA ARG A 144 -12.90 2.77 2.23
C ARG A 144 -12.05 1.54 1.94
N VAL A 145 -12.60 0.34 2.06
CA VAL A 145 -11.90 -0.90 1.77
C VAL A 145 -11.98 -1.17 0.28
N LEU A 146 -10.83 -1.16 -0.38
CA LEU A 146 -10.72 -1.24 -1.84
C LEU A 146 -9.80 -2.38 -2.25
N VAL A 147 -10.00 -2.89 -3.46
CA VAL A 147 -9.21 -4.00 -4.01
C VAL A 147 -8.95 -3.83 -5.50
N VAL A 148 -7.75 -4.18 -5.95
CA VAL A 148 -7.49 -4.52 -7.34
C VAL A 148 -7.55 -6.04 -7.44
N PRO A 149 -8.61 -6.61 -8.06
CA PRO A 149 -8.71 -8.05 -8.22
C PRO A 149 -7.78 -8.49 -9.36
N VAL A 150 -6.90 -9.45 -9.08
CA VAL A 150 -5.95 -9.98 -10.07
C VAL A 150 -6.28 -11.43 -10.38
N GLY A 151 -6.53 -12.25 -9.37
CA GLY A 151 -6.93 -13.64 -9.53
C GLY A 151 -8.41 -13.78 -9.90
N GLU A 152 -8.82 -15.03 -10.07
CA GLU A 152 -10.20 -15.35 -10.43
C GLU A 152 -11.13 -15.29 -9.21
N GLU A 153 -12.37 -14.85 -9.44
CA GLU A 153 -13.45 -14.83 -8.45
C GLU A 153 -13.07 -14.15 -7.11
N ILE A 154 -12.27 -13.09 -7.20
CA ILE A 154 -11.74 -12.43 -6.03
C ILE A 154 -12.87 -11.88 -5.13
N HIS A 155 -13.91 -11.27 -5.71
CA HIS A 155 -14.99 -10.71 -4.91
C HIS A 155 -15.78 -11.75 -4.12
N SER A 156 -15.82 -12.99 -4.57
CA SER A 156 -16.48 -14.09 -3.82
C SER A 156 -15.54 -14.76 -2.82
N ARG A 157 -14.25 -14.75 -3.08
CA ARG A 157 -13.25 -15.43 -2.25
C ARG A 157 -12.66 -14.54 -1.16
N LEU A 158 -12.67 -13.23 -1.35
CA LEU A 158 -12.07 -12.25 -0.44
C LEU A 158 -13.05 -11.94 0.69
N LYS A 159 -12.92 -12.65 1.81
CA LYS A 159 -13.85 -12.54 2.93
C LYS A 159 -13.23 -13.02 4.24
N GLY A 160 -13.82 -12.59 5.35
CA GLY A 160 -13.40 -12.99 6.68
C GLY A 160 -12.25 -12.15 7.21
N LYS A 161 -11.52 -12.71 8.17
CA LYS A 161 -10.39 -12.00 8.78
C LYS A 161 -9.25 -11.80 7.81
N ILE A 162 -8.80 -10.56 7.68
CA ILE A 162 -7.60 -10.24 6.93
C ILE A 162 -6.43 -10.14 7.92
N GLY A 163 -5.32 -10.77 7.57
CA GLY A 163 -4.13 -10.75 8.40
C GLY A 163 -2.87 -10.96 7.59
N TRP A 164 -1.74 -10.68 8.23
CA TRP A 164 -0.43 -10.92 7.64
C TRP A 164 -0.22 -12.42 7.38
N ARG A 165 0.40 -12.73 6.24
CA ARG A 165 0.81 -14.09 5.93
C ARG A 165 2.32 -14.15 5.68
N PRO A 166 3.01 -15.22 6.12
CA PRO A 166 4.38 -15.44 5.71
C PRO A 166 4.40 -15.77 4.21
N GLU A 167 5.34 -15.19 3.48
CA GLU A 167 5.57 -15.59 2.10
C GLU A 167 6.39 -16.88 2.10
N ALA A 168 6.04 -17.81 1.20
CA ALA A 168 6.82 -19.00 0.98
C ALA A 168 8.21 -18.60 0.46
N ALA A 169 9.23 -19.20 1.04
CA ALA A 169 10.62 -18.98 0.63
C ALA A 169 10.83 -19.46 -0.83
#